data_102c119296f0cfdd5213aadc5e7a6380
#
_entry.id   102c119296f0cfdd5213aadc5e7a6380
#
_cell.length_a   1.000
_cell.length_b   1.000
_cell.length_c   1.000
_cell.angle_alpha   90.00
_cell.angle_beta   90.00
_cell.angle_gamma   90.00
#
_symmetry.space_group_name_H-M   'P 1'
#
loop_
_entity.id
_entity.type
_entity.pdbx_description
1 polymer ?
#
loop_
_entity_poly.entity_id
_entity_poly.type
_entity_poly.pdbx_seq_one_letter_code
_entity_poly.pdbx_strand_id
1 'polypeptide(L)'
;MLSGTPRPAWITFDCYGTLIQWDEGLTAAVAAILARKREAIDAGRLIATYDRHEHALEQTPPHRSFRAVASEALGLALRDLGADVDEADARTLTDAIGRMPPFPEVVGTLAALKRAGFMLCIVSNTDDDIIAGNVAQLGGHIDRVVTAEQAGAYKPSRRIFEVAHAAMEITRDEVVHVCASPHLDLVATRELGLRDVWIDRDTGRRPTDGYRPQAVLPSLDGLPALFHDAGWM
;
A
#
# COMPACT_ATOMS: atom_id res chain seq x y z
N MET A 1 -12.82 9.15 16.50
CA MET A 1 -12.17 10.47 16.60
C MET A 1 -10.84 10.28 17.32
N LEU A 2 -9.74 10.88 16.83
CA LEU A 2 -8.41 10.76 17.43
C LEU A 2 -8.21 11.68 18.66
N SER A 3 -9.01 12.73 18.76
CA SER A 3 -8.97 13.68 19.88
C SER A 3 -9.17 13.00 21.24
N GLY A 4 -8.31 13.33 22.22
CA GLY A 4 -8.35 12.77 23.56
C GLY A 4 -7.67 11.39 23.69
N THR A 5 -7.10 10.85 22.62
CA THR A 5 -6.28 9.64 22.69
C THR A 5 -4.81 10.00 22.90
N PRO A 6 -3.99 9.13 23.54
CA PRO A 6 -2.57 9.36 23.70
C PRO A 6 -1.87 9.58 22.36
N ARG A 7 -0.86 10.47 22.36
CA ARG A 7 -0.01 10.68 21.19
C ARG A 7 0.72 9.37 20.84
N PRO A 8 0.62 8.88 19.59
CA PRO A 8 1.37 7.71 19.18
C PRO A 8 2.86 8.04 19.03
N ALA A 9 3.72 7.08 19.29
CA ALA A 9 5.14 7.18 18.98
C ALA A 9 5.42 6.94 17.49
N TRP A 10 4.64 6.02 16.91
CA TRP A 10 4.79 5.59 15.53
C TRP A 10 3.57 5.90 14.68
N ILE A 11 3.84 6.23 13.42
CA ILE A 11 2.84 6.24 12.36
C ILE A 11 3.23 5.14 11.38
N THR A 12 2.33 4.19 11.14
CA THR A 12 2.50 3.20 10.09
C THR A 12 1.72 3.60 8.85
N PHE A 13 2.29 3.35 7.68
CA PHE A 13 1.69 3.66 6.39
C PHE A 13 1.57 2.40 5.55
N ASP A 14 0.45 2.22 4.87
CA ASP A 14 0.45 1.48 3.63
C ASP A 14 1.29 2.24 2.58
N CYS A 15 1.79 1.53 1.56
CA CYS A 15 2.67 2.11 0.54
C CYS A 15 1.93 2.48 -0.74
N TYR A 16 1.45 1.47 -1.46
CA TYR A 16 0.89 1.63 -2.80
C TYR A 16 -0.55 2.14 -2.75
N GLY A 17 -0.82 3.23 -3.47
CA GLY A 17 -2.08 3.97 -3.39
C GLY A 17 -2.18 4.92 -2.20
N THR A 18 -1.31 4.78 -1.19
CA THR A 18 -1.22 5.67 -0.03
C THR A 18 -0.11 6.70 -0.19
N LEU A 19 1.13 6.23 -0.31
CA LEU A 19 2.33 7.04 -0.49
C LEU A 19 2.76 7.12 -1.96
N ILE A 20 2.59 6.02 -2.68
CA ILE A 20 3.04 5.82 -4.07
C ILE A 20 1.83 5.77 -5.00
N GLN A 21 1.94 6.42 -6.16
CA GLN A 21 0.91 6.51 -7.20
C GLN A 21 0.70 5.15 -7.89
N TRP A 22 -0.08 4.27 -7.24
CA TRP A 22 -0.30 2.90 -7.71
C TRP A 22 -1.15 2.85 -8.98
N ASP A 23 -2.33 3.47 -8.97
CA ASP A 23 -3.30 3.36 -10.06
C ASP A 23 -2.74 3.96 -11.36
N GLU A 24 -2.07 5.11 -11.26
CA GLU A 24 -1.39 5.78 -12.38
C GLU A 24 -0.20 4.94 -12.90
N GLY A 25 0.62 4.44 -11.97
CA GLY A 25 1.80 3.64 -12.30
C GLY A 25 1.43 2.30 -12.92
N LEU A 26 0.42 1.62 -12.41
CA LEU A 26 -0.09 0.36 -12.95
C LEU A 26 -0.68 0.58 -14.34
N THR A 27 -1.45 1.65 -14.53
CA THR A 27 -2.00 2.04 -15.84
C THR A 27 -0.89 2.25 -16.87
N ALA A 28 0.16 2.97 -16.49
CA ALA A 28 1.30 3.22 -17.39
C ALA A 28 2.06 1.93 -17.73
N ALA A 29 2.29 1.04 -16.76
CA ALA A 29 2.97 -0.23 -16.96
C ALA A 29 2.17 -1.15 -17.89
N VAL A 30 0.88 -1.28 -17.66
CA VAL A 30 -0.04 -2.08 -18.49
C VAL A 30 -0.11 -1.53 -19.91
N ALA A 31 -0.23 -0.21 -20.08
CA ALA A 31 -0.23 0.42 -21.40
C ALA A 31 1.07 0.14 -22.17
N ALA A 32 2.22 0.17 -21.50
CA ALA A 32 3.50 -0.16 -22.12
C ALA A 32 3.57 -1.64 -22.58
N ILE A 33 3.05 -2.56 -21.77
CA ILE A 33 2.97 -4.00 -22.11
C ILE A 33 2.08 -4.19 -23.34
N LEU A 34 0.87 -3.63 -23.34
CA LEU A 34 -0.07 -3.75 -24.45
C LEU A 34 0.46 -3.14 -25.76
N ALA A 35 1.11 -1.97 -25.67
CA ALA A 35 1.75 -1.32 -26.83
C ALA A 35 2.88 -2.17 -27.40
N ARG A 36 3.73 -2.77 -26.57
CA ARG A 36 4.82 -3.66 -26.99
C ARG A 36 4.28 -4.89 -27.72
N LYS A 37 3.17 -5.45 -27.21
CA LYS A 37 2.52 -6.63 -27.77
C LYS A 37 1.62 -6.30 -28.98
N ARG A 38 1.32 -5.03 -29.24
CA ARG A 38 0.35 -4.54 -30.23
C ARG A 38 -1.05 -5.09 -30.00
N GLU A 39 -1.42 -5.28 -28.74
CA GLU A 39 -2.74 -5.76 -28.34
C GLU A 39 -3.76 -4.61 -28.25
N ALA A 40 -4.99 -4.85 -28.72
CA ALA A 40 -6.09 -3.90 -28.65
C ALA A 40 -6.96 -4.09 -27.38
N ILE A 41 -6.39 -4.67 -26.32
CA ILE A 41 -7.08 -4.90 -25.06
C ILE A 41 -7.19 -3.55 -24.32
N ASP A 42 -8.34 -3.28 -23.72
CA ASP A 42 -8.54 -2.13 -22.85
C ASP A 42 -7.70 -2.27 -21.58
N ALA A 43 -6.89 -1.25 -21.27
CA ALA A 43 -5.97 -1.28 -20.14
C ALA A 43 -6.71 -1.43 -18.80
N GLY A 44 -7.84 -0.75 -18.60
CA GLY A 44 -8.65 -0.85 -17.39
C GLY A 44 -9.20 -2.25 -17.19
N ARG A 45 -9.62 -2.91 -18.30
CA ARG A 45 -10.07 -4.30 -18.25
C ARG A 45 -8.95 -5.27 -17.89
N LEU A 46 -7.73 -5.05 -18.40
CA LEU A 46 -6.57 -5.87 -18.01
C LEU A 46 -6.22 -5.66 -16.54
N ILE A 47 -6.19 -4.41 -16.05
CA ILE A 47 -5.95 -4.09 -14.64
C ILE A 47 -6.99 -4.77 -13.75
N ALA A 48 -8.27 -4.61 -14.01
CA ALA A 48 -9.33 -5.23 -13.21
C ALA A 48 -9.25 -6.76 -13.18
N THR A 49 -8.77 -7.37 -14.28
CA THR A 49 -8.56 -8.82 -14.34
C THR A 49 -7.31 -9.23 -13.58
N TYR A 50 -6.24 -8.46 -13.66
CA TYR A 50 -5.01 -8.61 -12.89
C TYR A 50 -5.26 -8.51 -11.38
N ASP A 51 -5.92 -7.46 -10.91
CA ASP A 51 -6.22 -7.24 -9.49
C ASP A 51 -6.99 -8.42 -8.88
N ARG A 52 -7.94 -8.98 -9.63
CA ARG A 52 -8.70 -10.15 -9.17
C ARG A 52 -7.81 -11.38 -8.99
N HIS A 53 -6.89 -11.64 -9.93
CA HIS A 53 -5.96 -12.75 -9.85
C HIS A 53 -4.90 -12.52 -8.77
N GLU A 54 -4.32 -11.35 -8.71
CA GLU A 54 -3.33 -10.96 -7.71
C GLU A 54 -3.89 -11.16 -6.30
N HIS A 55 -5.06 -10.59 -6.01
CA HIS A 55 -5.70 -10.74 -4.71
C HIS A 55 -6.00 -12.20 -4.35
N ALA A 56 -6.47 -13.01 -5.29
CA ALA A 56 -6.71 -14.43 -5.06
C ALA A 56 -5.40 -15.19 -4.76
N LEU A 57 -4.33 -14.89 -5.48
CA LEU A 57 -3.03 -15.53 -5.30
C LEU A 57 -2.35 -15.11 -3.97
N GLU A 58 -2.47 -13.85 -3.57
CA GLU A 58 -1.98 -13.36 -2.27
C GLU A 58 -2.61 -14.11 -1.08
N GLN A 59 -3.89 -14.48 -1.20
CA GLN A 59 -4.64 -15.18 -0.16
C GLN A 59 -4.50 -16.71 -0.23
N THR A 60 -3.76 -17.24 -1.20
CA THR A 60 -3.60 -18.69 -1.40
C THR A 60 -2.30 -19.20 -0.77
N PRO A 61 -2.36 -20.07 0.28
CA PRO A 61 -1.16 -20.68 0.88
C PRO A 61 -0.47 -21.67 -0.09
N PRO A 62 0.85 -21.88 0.06
CA PRO A 62 1.77 -21.19 0.96
C PRO A 62 2.06 -19.76 0.48
N HIS A 63 2.56 -18.89 1.39
CA HIS A 63 3.04 -17.55 1.02
C HIS A 63 4.09 -17.64 -0.09
N ARG A 64 3.99 -16.73 -1.04
CA ARG A 64 4.90 -16.59 -2.20
C ARG A 64 5.37 -15.15 -2.29
N SER A 65 6.51 -14.90 -2.93
CA SER A 65 6.97 -13.53 -3.15
C SER A 65 5.96 -12.73 -4.00
N PHE A 66 5.88 -11.44 -3.75
CA PHE A 66 5.01 -10.55 -4.52
C PHE A 66 5.39 -10.55 -6.01
N ARG A 67 6.67 -10.63 -6.33
CA ARG A 67 7.16 -10.79 -7.71
C ARG A 67 6.55 -12.00 -8.40
N ALA A 68 6.50 -13.15 -7.71
CA ALA A 68 5.91 -14.36 -8.26
C ALA A 68 4.39 -14.22 -8.42
N VAL A 69 3.70 -13.64 -7.43
CA VAL A 69 2.26 -13.39 -7.46
C VAL A 69 1.91 -12.44 -8.60
N ALA A 70 2.55 -11.29 -8.68
CA ALA A 70 2.31 -10.28 -9.73
C ALA A 70 2.58 -10.83 -11.14
N SER A 71 3.65 -11.61 -11.30
CA SER A 71 4.00 -12.24 -12.57
C SER A 71 2.94 -13.24 -13.02
N GLU A 72 2.48 -14.10 -12.12
CA GLU A 72 1.44 -15.10 -12.42
C GLU A 72 0.08 -14.43 -12.65
N ALA A 73 -0.30 -13.46 -11.83
CA ALA A 73 -1.55 -12.72 -11.96
C ALA A 73 -1.64 -12.03 -13.32
N LEU A 74 -0.56 -11.37 -13.76
CA LEU A 74 -0.51 -10.75 -15.09
C LEU A 74 -0.63 -11.80 -16.20
N GLY A 75 0.07 -12.91 -16.07
CA GLY A 75 -0.01 -14.00 -17.06
C GLY A 75 -1.41 -14.63 -17.15
N LEU A 76 -2.11 -14.78 -16.03
CA LEU A 76 -3.51 -15.23 -15.99
C LEU A 76 -4.43 -14.19 -16.64
N ALA A 77 -4.27 -12.92 -16.28
CA ALA A 77 -5.08 -11.84 -16.82
C ALA A 77 -4.95 -11.68 -18.34
N LEU A 78 -3.72 -11.77 -18.88
CA LEU A 78 -3.49 -11.74 -20.32
C LEU A 78 -4.15 -12.93 -21.02
N ARG A 79 -4.01 -14.15 -20.50
CA ARG A 79 -4.66 -15.35 -21.05
C ARG A 79 -6.19 -15.26 -21.04
N ASP A 80 -6.78 -14.79 -19.94
CA ASP A 80 -8.23 -14.59 -19.82
C ASP A 80 -8.77 -13.62 -20.88
N LEU A 81 -7.93 -12.70 -21.34
CA LEU A 81 -8.27 -11.71 -22.37
C LEU A 81 -7.81 -12.10 -23.78
N GLY A 82 -7.28 -13.31 -23.93
CA GLY A 82 -6.90 -13.88 -25.24
C GLY A 82 -5.55 -13.41 -25.77
N ALA A 83 -4.69 -12.83 -24.92
CA ALA A 83 -3.34 -12.40 -25.30
C ALA A 83 -2.29 -13.45 -24.93
N ASP A 84 -1.23 -13.50 -25.72
CA ASP A 84 -0.06 -14.31 -25.43
C ASP A 84 0.71 -13.72 -24.23
N VAL A 85 1.41 -14.58 -23.50
CA VAL A 85 2.22 -14.22 -22.35
C VAL A 85 3.69 -14.47 -22.65
N ASP A 86 4.54 -13.50 -22.34
CA ASP A 86 6.00 -13.66 -22.40
C ASP A 86 6.68 -13.20 -21.10
N GLU A 87 7.93 -13.63 -20.91
CA GLU A 87 8.69 -13.27 -19.68
C GLU A 87 8.96 -11.78 -19.53
N ALA A 88 8.98 -11.02 -20.64
CA ALA A 88 9.20 -9.58 -20.58
C ALA A 88 7.99 -8.84 -19.99
N ASP A 89 6.77 -9.41 -20.08
CA ASP A 89 5.57 -8.82 -19.49
C ASP A 89 5.73 -8.69 -17.97
N ALA A 90 6.10 -9.78 -17.30
CA ALA A 90 6.29 -9.82 -15.85
C ALA A 90 7.42 -8.88 -15.40
N ARG A 91 8.55 -8.89 -16.12
CA ARG A 91 9.67 -7.97 -15.82
C ARG A 91 9.24 -6.51 -15.98
N THR A 92 8.56 -6.18 -17.07
CA THR A 92 8.08 -4.82 -17.31
C THR A 92 7.19 -4.32 -16.16
N LEU A 93 6.27 -5.16 -15.68
CA LEU A 93 5.39 -4.82 -14.57
C LEU A 93 6.18 -4.64 -13.26
N THR A 94 6.94 -5.64 -12.84
CA THR A 94 7.62 -5.61 -11.53
C THR A 94 8.71 -4.53 -11.45
N ASP A 95 9.42 -4.28 -12.55
CA ASP A 95 10.38 -3.19 -12.63
C ASP A 95 9.71 -1.80 -12.61
N ALA A 96 8.50 -1.68 -13.18
CA ALA A 96 7.72 -0.45 -13.12
C ALA A 96 7.26 -0.17 -11.68
N ILE A 97 6.78 -1.18 -10.95
CA ILE A 97 6.28 -1.03 -9.57
C ILE A 97 7.36 -0.39 -8.67
N GLY A 98 8.59 -0.90 -8.68
CA GLY A 98 9.70 -0.35 -7.89
C GLY A 98 10.12 1.08 -8.26
N ARG A 99 9.61 1.63 -9.37
CA ARG A 99 9.92 2.99 -9.87
C ARG A 99 8.74 3.95 -9.83
N MET A 100 7.55 3.49 -9.42
CA MET A 100 6.37 4.35 -9.29
C MET A 100 6.68 5.54 -8.37
N PRO A 101 6.32 6.78 -8.77
CA PRO A 101 6.64 7.95 -7.97
C PRO A 101 5.71 8.09 -6.76
N PRO A 102 6.13 8.83 -5.71
CA PRO A 102 5.23 9.24 -4.65
C PRO A 102 4.19 10.24 -5.15
N PHE A 103 3.08 10.37 -4.42
CA PHE A 103 2.19 11.51 -4.63
C PHE A 103 2.90 12.82 -4.27
N PRO A 104 2.53 13.95 -4.90
CA PRO A 104 3.28 15.21 -4.77
C PRO A 104 3.44 15.72 -3.33
N GLU A 105 2.43 15.48 -2.48
CA GLU A 105 2.39 15.95 -1.09
C GLU A 105 3.18 15.08 -0.12
N VAL A 106 3.53 13.84 -0.51
CA VAL A 106 4.02 12.81 0.41
C VAL A 106 5.32 13.20 1.09
N VAL A 107 6.35 13.55 0.32
CA VAL A 107 7.69 13.83 0.89
C VAL A 107 7.63 14.99 1.88
N GLY A 108 6.88 16.06 1.54
CA GLY A 108 6.69 17.22 2.42
C GLY A 108 5.96 16.86 3.72
N THR A 109 4.94 16.01 3.63
CA THR A 109 4.17 15.54 4.78
C THR A 109 5.02 14.64 5.68
N LEU A 110 5.74 13.67 5.13
CA LEU A 110 6.64 12.81 5.91
C LEU A 110 7.69 13.63 6.65
N ALA A 111 8.28 14.64 5.98
CA ALA A 111 9.23 15.56 6.61
C ALA A 111 8.59 16.35 7.79
N ALA A 112 7.34 16.80 7.65
CA ALA A 112 6.63 17.50 8.72
C ALA A 112 6.39 16.59 9.93
N LEU A 113 5.95 15.34 9.71
CA LEU A 113 5.75 14.35 10.76
C LEU A 113 7.06 13.99 11.47
N LYS A 114 8.16 13.84 10.73
CA LYS A 114 9.49 13.62 11.33
C LYS A 114 9.93 14.79 12.20
N ARG A 115 9.74 16.04 11.75
CA ARG A 115 10.04 17.23 12.56
C ARG A 115 9.21 17.30 13.84
N ALA A 116 7.98 16.80 13.81
CA ALA A 116 7.13 16.67 15.00
C ALA A 116 7.57 15.53 15.94
N GLY A 117 8.60 14.76 15.59
CA GLY A 117 9.16 13.70 16.42
C GLY A 117 8.46 12.35 16.34
N PHE A 118 7.69 12.09 15.27
CA PHE A 118 7.14 10.76 15.02
C PHE A 118 8.19 9.84 14.38
N MET A 119 8.11 8.55 14.70
CA MET A 119 8.78 7.49 13.97
C MET A 119 7.84 6.98 12.86
N LEU A 120 8.37 6.72 11.65
CA LEU A 120 7.57 6.38 10.48
C LEU A 120 7.93 4.98 9.97
N CYS A 121 6.93 4.12 9.81
CA CYS A 121 7.11 2.76 9.30
C CYS A 121 6.17 2.51 8.11
N ILE A 122 6.66 1.81 7.10
CA ILE A 122 5.82 1.29 6.01
C ILE A 122 5.46 -0.17 6.31
N VAL A 123 4.19 -0.54 6.08
CA VAL A 123 3.68 -1.92 6.12
C VAL A 123 3.04 -2.21 4.78
N SER A 124 3.66 -3.07 3.95
CA SER A 124 3.30 -3.20 2.54
C SER A 124 3.25 -4.64 2.03
N ASN A 125 2.26 -4.91 1.17
CA ASN A 125 2.11 -6.18 0.44
C ASN A 125 3.09 -6.25 -0.74
N THR A 126 4.39 -6.41 -0.46
CA THR A 126 5.43 -6.45 -1.49
C THR A 126 6.69 -7.16 -1.02
N ASP A 127 7.67 -7.30 -1.91
CA ASP A 127 9.01 -7.80 -1.60
C ASP A 127 9.96 -6.65 -1.27
N ASP A 128 11.01 -6.93 -0.50
CA ASP A 128 11.98 -5.94 -0.02
C ASP A 128 12.73 -5.24 -1.16
N ASP A 129 13.11 -5.99 -2.19
CA ASP A 129 13.85 -5.45 -3.34
C ASP A 129 12.99 -4.53 -4.22
N ILE A 130 11.68 -4.80 -4.33
CA ILE A 130 10.75 -3.97 -5.10
C ILE A 130 10.51 -2.65 -4.39
N ILE A 131 10.16 -2.67 -3.11
CA ILE A 131 9.82 -1.46 -2.36
C ILE A 131 11.03 -0.54 -2.13
N ALA A 132 12.26 -1.07 -2.16
CA ALA A 132 13.47 -0.28 -1.94
C ALA A 132 13.58 0.91 -2.90
N GLY A 133 13.19 0.72 -4.17
CA GLY A 133 13.19 1.79 -5.17
C GLY A 133 12.17 2.90 -4.89
N ASN A 134 11.02 2.55 -4.33
CA ASN A 134 10.00 3.51 -3.93
C ASN A 134 10.43 4.27 -2.67
N VAL A 135 10.95 3.57 -1.65
CA VAL A 135 11.44 4.15 -0.40
C VAL A 135 12.56 5.16 -0.63
N ALA A 136 13.46 4.89 -1.59
CA ALA A 136 14.53 5.82 -1.97
C ALA A 136 14.00 7.20 -2.44
N GLN A 137 12.74 7.27 -2.91
CA GLN A 137 12.10 8.51 -3.37
C GLN A 137 11.38 9.27 -2.23
N LEU A 138 11.30 8.71 -1.02
CA LEU A 138 10.56 9.28 0.11
C LEU A 138 11.39 10.24 0.99
N GLY A 139 12.53 10.75 0.50
CA GLY A 139 13.33 11.77 1.16
C GLY A 139 14.09 11.31 2.41
N GLY A 140 14.26 10.00 2.61
CA GLY A 140 14.96 9.45 3.77
C GLY A 140 14.20 9.58 5.10
N HIS A 141 12.89 9.78 5.05
CA HIS A 141 12.05 10.02 6.24
C HIS A 141 11.50 8.74 6.88
N ILE A 142 11.62 7.59 6.23
CA ILE A 142 11.13 6.30 6.73
C ILE A 142 12.17 5.66 7.65
N ASP A 143 11.76 5.35 8.87
CA ASP A 143 12.63 4.73 9.87
C ASP A 143 12.64 3.20 9.76
N ARG A 144 11.53 2.60 9.28
CA ARG A 144 11.38 1.15 9.13
C ARG A 144 10.46 0.78 7.96
N VAL A 145 10.73 -0.36 7.38
CA VAL A 145 9.87 -0.99 6.37
C VAL A 145 9.61 -2.43 6.79
N VAL A 146 8.36 -2.84 6.74
CA VAL A 146 7.93 -4.24 6.94
C VAL A 146 7.12 -4.67 5.73
N THR A 147 7.56 -5.74 5.10
CA THR A 147 6.98 -6.26 3.86
C THR A 147 6.24 -7.58 4.09
N ALA A 148 5.41 -7.96 3.13
CA ALA A 148 4.79 -9.30 3.12
C ALA A 148 5.86 -10.40 3.04
N GLU A 149 6.99 -10.16 2.36
CA GLU A 149 8.12 -11.08 2.33
C GLU A 149 8.67 -11.35 3.73
N GLN A 150 8.95 -10.29 4.51
CA GLN A 150 9.45 -10.43 5.89
C GLN A 150 8.43 -11.09 6.82
N ALA A 151 7.14 -10.81 6.63
CA ALA A 151 6.08 -11.33 7.47
C ALA A 151 5.69 -12.77 7.10
N GLY A 152 5.95 -13.21 5.87
CA GLY A 152 5.43 -14.45 5.32
C GLY A 152 3.91 -14.45 5.18
N ALA A 153 3.31 -13.25 5.02
CA ALA A 153 1.86 -13.07 4.93
C ALA A 153 1.50 -11.71 4.30
N TYR A 154 0.46 -11.71 3.48
CA TYR A 154 -0.14 -10.52 2.90
C TYR A 154 -1.23 -9.92 3.78
N LYS A 155 -1.44 -8.60 3.74
CA LYS A 155 -2.68 -7.99 4.22
C LYS A 155 -3.87 -8.60 3.45
N PRO A 156 -5.04 -8.79 4.07
CA PRO A 156 -5.46 -8.32 5.39
C PRO A 156 -5.06 -9.22 6.56
N SER A 157 -4.14 -10.17 6.40
CA SER A 157 -3.66 -10.98 7.53
C SER A 157 -3.11 -10.08 8.66
N ARG A 158 -3.53 -10.34 9.89
CA ARG A 158 -3.02 -9.65 11.08
C ARG A 158 -1.52 -9.83 11.28
N ARG A 159 -0.97 -10.95 10.75
CA ARG A 159 0.43 -11.31 10.96
C ARG A 159 1.41 -10.24 10.52
N ILE A 160 1.18 -9.56 9.38
CA ILE A 160 2.10 -8.52 8.92
C ILE A 160 2.15 -7.32 9.89
N PHE A 161 1.00 -6.97 10.50
CA PHE A 161 0.95 -5.92 11.52
C PHE A 161 1.59 -6.38 12.83
N GLU A 162 1.38 -7.65 13.24
CA GLU A 162 2.03 -8.22 14.42
C GLU A 162 3.56 -8.24 14.27
N VAL A 163 4.07 -8.60 13.08
CA VAL A 163 5.51 -8.51 12.77
C VAL A 163 6.00 -7.06 12.81
N ALA A 164 5.22 -6.13 12.26
CA ALA A 164 5.58 -4.70 12.30
C ALA A 164 5.64 -4.17 13.74
N HIS A 165 4.64 -4.49 14.57
CA HIS A 165 4.61 -4.06 15.98
C HIS A 165 5.77 -4.67 16.79
N ALA A 166 6.06 -5.96 16.57
CA ALA A 166 7.21 -6.61 17.21
C ALA A 166 8.53 -5.97 16.77
N ALA A 167 8.69 -5.65 15.48
CA ALA A 167 9.90 -5.01 14.95
C ALA A 167 10.09 -3.57 15.45
N MET A 168 9.01 -2.86 15.78
CA MET A 168 9.02 -1.53 16.36
C MET A 168 9.06 -1.54 17.90
N GLU A 169 8.88 -2.71 18.53
CA GLU A 169 8.80 -2.89 20.00
C GLU A 169 7.67 -2.06 20.64
N ILE A 170 6.50 -2.02 20.00
CA ILE A 170 5.36 -1.20 20.41
C ILE A 170 4.09 -2.02 20.65
N THR A 171 3.19 -1.39 21.41
CA THR A 171 1.81 -1.83 21.57
C THR A 171 0.87 -1.12 20.59
N ARG A 172 -0.37 -1.61 20.49
CA ARG A 172 -1.38 -1.01 19.60
C ARG A 172 -1.72 0.46 19.93
N ASP A 173 -1.56 0.85 21.20
CA ASP A 173 -1.89 2.21 21.65
C ASP A 173 -0.79 3.24 21.32
N GLU A 174 0.38 2.77 20.88
CA GLU A 174 1.52 3.61 20.50
C GLU A 174 1.62 3.86 18.99
N VAL A 175 0.62 3.39 18.21
CA VAL A 175 0.61 3.50 16.76
C VAL A 175 -0.72 4.05 16.23
N VAL A 176 -0.65 4.74 15.09
CA VAL A 176 -1.77 5.02 14.19
C VAL A 176 -1.41 4.54 12.79
N HIS A 177 -2.33 3.86 12.13
CA HIS A 177 -2.13 3.37 10.76
C HIS A 177 -2.80 4.30 9.75
N VAL A 178 -2.09 4.64 8.68
CA VAL A 178 -2.56 5.53 7.60
C VAL A 178 -2.57 4.74 6.29
N CYS A 179 -3.72 4.65 5.64
CA CYS A 179 -3.87 3.81 4.45
C CYS A 179 -4.93 4.30 3.49
N ALA A 180 -4.82 3.92 2.22
CA ALA A 180 -5.83 4.14 1.19
C ALA A 180 -6.62 2.87 0.83
N SER A 181 -6.24 1.68 1.32
CA SER A 181 -6.89 0.41 0.98
C SER A 181 -7.90 -0.05 2.05
N PRO A 182 -9.22 0.07 1.78
CA PRO A 182 -10.22 -0.39 2.74
C PRO A 182 -10.21 -1.90 2.97
N HIS A 183 -9.97 -2.68 1.92
CA HIS A 183 -10.08 -4.14 1.98
C HIS A 183 -8.85 -4.85 2.53
N LEU A 184 -7.69 -4.22 2.46
CA LEU A 184 -6.44 -4.78 2.96
C LEU A 184 -6.11 -4.26 4.36
N ASP A 185 -6.16 -2.94 4.55
CA ASP A 185 -5.70 -2.29 5.78
C ASP A 185 -6.82 -2.09 6.80
N LEU A 186 -7.95 -1.46 6.40
CA LEU A 186 -9.02 -1.16 7.35
C LEU A 186 -9.68 -2.42 7.93
N VAL A 187 -9.70 -3.52 7.20
CA VAL A 187 -10.15 -4.82 7.74
C VAL A 187 -9.23 -5.26 8.87
N ALA A 188 -7.92 -5.23 8.63
CA ALA A 188 -6.95 -5.65 9.63
C ALA A 188 -6.88 -4.70 10.83
N THR A 189 -6.90 -3.37 10.63
CA THR A 189 -6.90 -2.38 11.72
C THR A 189 -8.12 -2.52 12.62
N ARG A 190 -9.30 -2.77 12.03
CA ARG A 190 -10.53 -3.05 12.76
C ARG A 190 -10.40 -4.29 13.65
N GLU A 191 -9.90 -5.40 13.10
CA GLU A 191 -9.74 -6.65 13.84
C GLU A 191 -8.73 -6.55 14.99
N LEU A 192 -7.68 -5.75 14.79
CA LEU A 192 -6.63 -5.52 15.78
C LEU A 192 -6.98 -4.40 16.77
N GLY A 193 -8.06 -3.65 16.53
CA GLY A 193 -8.43 -2.48 17.33
C GLY A 193 -7.40 -1.35 17.24
N LEU A 194 -6.74 -1.19 16.09
CA LEU A 194 -5.79 -0.12 15.84
C LEU A 194 -6.50 1.20 15.53
N ARG A 195 -5.83 2.30 15.84
CA ARG A 195 -6.24 3.62 15.33
C ARG A 195 -5.88 3.71 13.85
N ASP A 196 -6.78 4.29 13.06
CA ASP A 196 -6.59 4.43 11.63
C ASP A 196 -7.01 5.79 11.08
N VAL A 197 -6.37 6.15 9.99
CA VAL A 197 -6.74 7.27 9.12
C VAL A 197 -6.84 6.74 7.69
N TRP A 198 -8.01 6.85 7.11
CA TRP A 198 -8.21 6.47 5.72
C TRP A 198 -7.95 7.66 4.78
N ILE A 199 -7.10 7.46 3.80
CA ILE A 199 -6.86 8.42 2.72
C ILE A 199 -7.76 8.04 1.55
N ASP A 200 -8.88 8.75 1.41
CA ASP A 200 -9.82 8.57 0.31
C ASP A 200 -9.37 9.39 -0.90
N ARG A 201 -8.62 8.78 -1.80
CA ARG A 201 -8.11 9.40 -3.03
C ARG A 201 -9.14 9.41 -4.17
N ASP A 202 -10.42 9.28 -3.85
CA ASP A 202 -11.55 9.29 -4.79
C ASP A 202 -11.43 8.21 -5.90
N THR A 203 -10.83 7.09 -5.55
CA THR A 203 -10.65 5.94 -6.47
C THR A 203 -11.90 5.06 -6.58
N GLY A 204 -12.98 5.42 -5.92
CA GLY A 204 -14.21 4.62 -5.86
C GLY A 204 -14.16 3.47 -4.82
N ARG A 205 -12.99 3.19 -4.21
CA ARG A 205 -12.88 2.21 -3.11
C ARG A 205 -13.70 2.70 -1.91
N ARG A 206 -14.29 1.77 -1.17
CA ARG A 206 -15.12 2.10 0.01
C ARG A 206 -14.81 1.13 1.15
N PRO A 207 -14.84 1.58 2.41
CA PRO A 207 -14.77 0.69 3.57
C PRO A 207 -15.87 -0.36 3.55
N THR A 208 -15.60 -1.51 4.17
CA THR A 208 -16.59 -2.56 4.37
C THR A 208 -17.80 -2.00 5.13
N ASP A 209 -19.01 -2.43 4.75
CA ASP A 209 -20.25 -1.99 5.33
C ASP A 209 -20.23 -2.01 6.88
N GLY A 210 -20.66 -0.90 7.47
CA GLY A 210 -20.69 -0.71 8.91
C GLY A 210 -19.35 -0.36 9.57
N TYR A 211 -18.23 -0.33 8.85
CA TYR A 211 -16.96 0.17 9.37
C TYR A 211 -16.78 1.66 9.06
N ARG A 212 -16.39 2.40 10.09
CA ARG A 212 -16.04 3.81 9.95
C ARG A 212 -14.62 4.02 10.45
N PRO A 213 -13.68 4.45 9.58
CA PRO A 213 -12.35 4.86 10.00
C PRO A 213 -12.43 5.98 11.04
N GLN A 214 -11.43 6.08 11.90
CA GLN A 214 -11.40 7.13 12.95
C GLN A 214 -11.25 8.54 12.36
N ALA A 215 -10.60 8.65 11.22
CA ALA A 215 -10.56 9.87 10.40
C ALA A 215 -10.50 9.50 8.92
N VAL A 216 -10.96 10.44 8.06
CA VAL A 216 -10.90 10.33 6.60
C VAL A 216 -10.31 11.62 6.08
N LEU A 217 -9.32 11.53 5.21
CA LEU A 217 -8.68 12.65 4.55
C LEU A 217 -8.63 12.42 3.03
N PRO A 218 -8.72 13.45 2.19
CA PRO A 218 -8.63 13.29 0.74
C PRO A 218 -7.19 13.07 0.25
N SER A 219 -6.20 13.47 1.06
CA SER A 219 -4.77 13.39 0.75
C SER A 219 -3.93 13.41 2.01
N LEU A 220 -2.65 13.06 1.89
CA LEU A 220 -1.77 12.90 3.03
C LEU A 220 -1.41 14.22 3.73
N ASP A 221 -1.42 15.34 3.02
CA ASP A 221 -1.11 16.68 3.53
C ASP A 221 -2.10 17.19 4.60
N GLY A 222 -3.25 16.55 4.74
CA GLY A 222 -4.17 16.79 5.85
C GLY A 222 -3.72 16.22 7.20
N LEU A 223 -2.75 15.28 7.23
CA LEU A 223 -2.32 14.64 8.47
C LEU A 223 -1.75 15.61 9.52
N PRO A 224 -0.89 16.59 9.19
CA PRO A 224 -0.38 17.53 10.19
C PRO A 224 -1.48 18.30 10.90
N ALA A 225 -2.47 18.79 10.16
CA ALA A 225 -3.62 19.49 10.74
C ALA A 225 -4.46 18.58 11.63
N LEU A 226 -4.78 17.36 11.15
CA LEU A 226 -5.51 16.35 11.92
C LEU A 226 -4.80 16.02 13.25
N PHE A 227 -3.48 15.86 13.22
CA PHE A 227 -2.69 15.51 14.41
C PHE A 227 -2.51 16.70 15.36
N HIS A 228 -2.44 17.92 14.84
CA HIS A 228 -2.49 19.14 15.65
C HIS A 228 -3.84 19.22 16.41
N ASP A 229 -4.96 18.99 15.73
CA ASP A 229 -6.30 19.02 16.33
C ASP A 229 -6.50 17.87 17.36
N ALA A 230 -5.76 16.78 17.20
CA ALA A 230 -5.73 15.69 18.17
C ALA A 230 -4.83 15.99 19.41
N GLY A 231 -4.05 17.08 19.36
CA GLY A 231 -3.07 17.45 20.39
C GLY A 231 -1.78 16.63 20.33
N TRP A 232 -1.45 16.07 19.17
CA TRP A 232 -0.26 15.24 18.95
C TRP A 232 0.93 16.01 18.36
N MET A 233 0.68 17.19 17.77
CA MET A 233 1.66 18.12 17.20
C MET A 233 1.61 19.49 17.86
#